data_2899cd0c49c88f96ff8dd4024665a266
#
_entry.id   2899cd0c49c88f96ff8dd4024665a266
#
_cell.length_a   1.000
_cell.length_b   1.000
_cell.length_c   1.000
_cell.angle_alpha   90.00
_cell.angle_beta   90.00
_cell.angle_gamma   90.00
#
_symmetry.space_group_name_H-M   'P 1'
#
loop_
_entity.id
_entity.type
_entity.pdbx_description
1 polymer ?
#
loop_
_entity_poly.entity_id
_entity_poly.type
_entity_poly.pdbx_seq_one_letter_code
_entity_poly.pdbx_strand_id
1 'polypeptide(L)'
;MNPADPHLAKTRLLDFDAPSIAKLIEERGWAELHRYNRIGAIYDFVRNEIAFGYNRADDIPASAVLADGYGQCNTKGTLLMALLRGLGIPCRLHGFTIHKALQRGVVPELVYPLAPAEILHSWVEVETDEGWINLEGFILDAHFLQTLQKEFSDTESLCGYGAGTDCLSAPPVSWSGGSTYIQKTGIINDFGTFDAPDDFYLKYRQSFGFARDLLYRHVLRQWMNARVRAIRRGVLPRVPGLSRPNHSHEETNRAA
;
A
#
# COMPACT_ATOMS: atom_id res chain seq x y z
N MET A 1 18.84 27.29 18.74
CA MET A 1 18.79 26.25 17.72
C MET A 1 17.32 25.88 17.57
N ASN A 2 16.72 26.11 16.43
CA ASN A 2 15.40 25.54 16.15
C ASN A 2 15.57 24.00 16.21
N PRO A 3 14.76 23.25 16.95
CA PRO A 3 14.80 21.81 16.87
C PRO A 3 14.57 21.42 15.42
N ALA A 4 15.38 20.49 14.91
CA ALA A 4 15.20 20.01 13.54
C ALA A 4 13.79 19.46 13.41
N ASP A 5 13.10 19.79 12.31
CA ASP A 5 11.73 19.36 12.05
C ASP A 5 11.65 17.82 12.09
N PRO A 6 10.88 17.23 13.01
CA PRO A 6 10.77 15.78 13.13
C PRO A 6 10.20 15.13 11.85
N HIS A 7 9.42 15.90 11.07
CA HIS A 7 8.81 15.44 9.83
C HIS A 7 9.80 15.39 8.64
N LEU A 8 11.04 15.86 8.83
CA LEU A 8 12.16 15.75 7.89
C LEU A 8 13.28 14.82 8.40
N ALA A 9 13.17 14.34 9.66
CA ALA A 9 14.24 13.56 10.28
C ALA A 9 14.44 12.21 9.60
N LYS A 10 15.71 11.81 9.45
CA LYS A 10 16.11 10.45 9.13
C LYS A 10 15.86 9.55 10.32
N THR A 11 15.42 8.32 10.08
CA THR A 11 15.30 7.28 11.10
C THR A 11 15.89 5.96 10.60
N ARG A 12 15.81 4.90 11.40
CA ARG A 12 16.25 3.56 10.97
C ARG A 12 15.45 3.05 9.77
N LEU A 13 14.15 3.31 9.73
CA LEU A 13 13.27 2.87 8.64
C LEU A 13 13.28 3.86 7.47
N LEU A 14 13.45 5.15 7.76
CA LEU A 14 13.53 6.21 6.74
C LEU A 14 15.00 6.49 6.41
N ASP A 15 15.69 5.49 5.86
CA ASP A 15 17.10 5.52 5.50
C ASP A 15 17.35 6.16 4.11
N PHE A 16 16.82 7.37 3.90
CA PHE A 16 16.85 8.04 2.60
C PHE A 16 18.25 8.43 2.11
N ASP A 17 19.27 8.37 2.96
CA ASP A 17 20.69 8.50 2.60
C ASP A 17 21.35 7.17 2.18
N ALA A 18 20.61 6.06 2.20
CA ALA A 18 21.10 4.81 1.67
C ALA A 18 21.49 4.98 0.18
N PRO A 19 22.64 4.43 -0.27
CA PRO A 19 23.12 4.65 -1.64
C PRO A 19 22.11 4.34 -2.74
N SER A 20 21.26 3.32 -2.54
CA SER A 20 20.20 2.95 -3.50
C SER A 20 19.08 4.00 -3.60
N ILE A 21 18.71 4.60 -2.48
CA ILE A 21 17.69 5.67 -2.43
C ILE A 21 18.25 6.96 -3.04
N ALA A 22 19.47 7.36 -2.63
CA ALA A 22 20.13 8.56 -3.13
C ALA A 22 20.33 8.48 -4.66
N LYS A 23 20.80 7.34 -5.15
CA LYS A 23 20.95 7.08 -6.59
C LYS A 23 19.63 7.17 -7.34
N LEU A 24 18.56 6.58 -6.80
CA LEU A 24 17.22 6.66 -7.40
C LEU A 24 16.75 8.12 -7.53
N ILE A 25 16.89 8.91 -6.47
CA ILE A 25 16.49 10.32 -6.45
C ILE A 25 17.24 11.12 -7.54
N GLU A 26 18.56 10.89 -7.66
CA GLU A 26 19.40 11.51 -8.67
C GLU A 26 18.99 11.09 -10.09
N GLU A 27 18.86 9.78 -10.36
CA GLU A 27 18.50 9.25 -11.69
C GLU A 27 17.13 9.72 -12.17
N ARG A 28 16.19 9.96 -11.24
CA ARG A 28 14.84 10.45 -11.56
C ARG A 28 14.75 11.96 -11.72
N GLY A 29 15.77 12.72 -11.31
CA GLY A 29 15.78 14.17 -11.41
C GLY A 29 14.67 14.87 -10.63
N TRP A 30 14.12 14.23 -9.59
CA TRP A 30 12.98 14.77 -8.85
C TRP A 30 13.30 16.07 -8.12
N ALA A 31 14.56 16.31 -7.78
CA ALA A 31 15.00 17.55 -7.12
C ALA A 31 14.70 18.80 -7.97
N GLU A 32 14.72 18.67 -9.30
CA GLU A 32 14.51 19.78 -10.25
C GLU A 32 13.01 20.12 -10.44
N LEU A 33 12.11 19.27 -9.96
CA LEU A 33 10.68 19.49 -10.11
C LEU A 33 10.15 20.48 -9.07
N HIS A 34 9.13 21.27 -9.45
CA HIS A 34 8.33 22.01 -8.47
C HIS A 34 7.70 21.09 -7.45
N ARG A 35 7.51 21.54 -6.21
CA ARG A 35 7.02 20.76 -5.06
C ARG A 35 5.80 19.89 -5.40
N TYR A 36 4.77 20.46 -6.03
CA TYR A 36 3.57 19.74 -6.46
C TYR A 36 3.88 18.54 -7.38
N ASN A 37 4.65 18.80 -8.44
CA ASN A 37 5.04 17.77 -9.41
C ASN A 37 6.00 16.74 -8.80
N ARG A 38 6.86 17.18 -7.88
CA ARG A 38 7.79 16.32 -7.15
C ARG A 38 7.04 15.32 -6.27
N ILE A 39 6.06 15.76 -5.48
CA ILE A 39 5.20 14.88 -4.68
C ILE A 39 4.49 13.88 -5.60
N GLY A 40 3.89 14.34 -6.69
CA GLY A 40 3.20 13.49 -7.65
C GLY A 40 4.10 12.44 -8.28
N ALA A 41 5.29 12.83 -8.73
CA ALA A 41 6.25 11.90 -9.36
C ALA A 41 6.74 10.83 -8.38
N ILE A 42 7.02 11.18 -7.13
CA ILE A 42 7.39 10.23 -6.08
C ILE A 42 6.21 9.30 -5.75
N TYR A 43 5.01 9.86 -5.60
CA TYR A 43 3.79 9.11 -5.33
C TYR A 43 3.52 8.09 -6.44
N ASP A 44 3.56 8.51 -7.70
CA ASP A 44 3.33 7.66 -8.85
C ASP A 44 4.39 6.57 -9.00
N PHE A 45 5.65 6.87 -8.71
CA PHE A 45 6.71 5.87 -8.63
C PHE A 45 6.39 4.80 -7.59
N VAL A 46 6.10 5.20 -6.34
CA VAL A 46 5.79 4.26 -5.27
C VAL A 46 4.51 3.48 -5.58
N ARG A 47 3.51 4.11 -6.19
CA ARG A 47 2.28 3.44 -6.58
C ARG A 47 2.51 2.39 -7.66
N ASN A 48 3.20 2.75 -8.75
CA ASN A 48 3.16 1.99 -9.99
C ASN A 48 4.43 1.16 -10.26
N GLU A 49 5.59 1.59 -9.75
CA GLU A 49 6.85 0.86 -9.96
C GLU A 49 7.23 -0.04 -8.78
N ILE A 50 6.68 0.25 -7.58
CA ILE A 50 6.74 -0.67 -6.44
C ILE A 50 5.42 -1.46 -6.41
N ALA A 51 5.46 -2.69 -6.90
CA ALA A 51 4.27 -3.51 -7.05
C ALA A 51 3.56 -3.78 -5.70
N PHE A 52 2.24 -3.91 -5.70
CA PHE A 52 1.54 -4.41 -4.49
C PHE A 52 1.98 -5.84 -4.18
N GLY A 53 2.37 -6.08 -2.93
CA GLY A 53 2.84 -7.38 -2.45
C GLY A 53 3.23 -7.33 -0.97
N TYR A 54 3.61 -8.47 -0.39
CA TYR A 54 3.86 -8.65 1.03
C TYR A 54 5.35 -8.85 1.31
N ASN A 55 5.95 -7.94 2.07
CA ASN A 55 7.33 -8.04 2.52
C ASN A 55 7.47 -8.99 3.72
N ARG A 56 8.70 -9.25 4.12
CA ARG A 56 9.03 -10.18 5.24
C ARG A 56 8.58 -9.67 6.62
N ALA A 57 8.44 -8.35 6.76
CA ALA A 57 7.97 -7.65 7.96
C ALA A 57 7.53 -6.24 7.56
N ASP A 58 6.79 -5.56 8.44
CA ASP A 58 6.36 -4.18 8.24
C ASP A 58 7.47 -3.18 8.60
N ASP A 59 8.33 -3.52 9.54
CA ASP A 59 9.40 -2.69 10.10
C ASP A 59 10.75 -2.86 9.38
N ILE A 60 10.74 -2.87 8.05
CA ILE A 60 11.94 -2.92 7.21
C ILE A 60 12.29 -1.53 6.65
N PRO A 61 13.59 -1.21 6.47
CA PRO A 61 14.00 0.09 5.96
C PRO A 61 13.55 0.32 4.50
N ALA A 62 13.40 1.59 4.14
CA ALA A 62 12.97 2.01 2.80
C ALA A 62 13.86 1.45 1.69
N SER A 63 15.18 1.40 1.91
CA SER A 63 16.14 0.80 0.97
C SER A 63 15.88 -0.68 0.71
N ALA A 64 15.40 -1.43 1.72
CA ALA A 64 15.03 -2.84 1.54
C ALA A 64 13.72 -2.98 0.77
N VAL A 65 12.75 -2.09 0.97
CA VAL A 65 11.50 -2.07 0.18
C VAL A 65 11.79 -1.78 -1.28
N LEU A 66 12.67 -0.80 -1.55
CA LEU A 66 13.14 -0.49 -2.90
C LEU A 66 13.81 -1.70 -3.55
N ALA A 67 14.68 -2.39 -2.83
CA ALA A 67 15.36 -3.59 -3.34
C ALA A 67 14.40 -4.76 -3.61
N ASP A 68 13.35 -4.93 -2.77
CA ASP A 68 12.30 -5.94 -2.98
C ASP A 68 11.45 -5.63 -4.23
N GLY A 69 11.29 -4.35 -4.61
CA GLY A 69 10.46 -3.89 -5.74
C GLY A 69 8.94 -4.09 -5.54
N TYR A 70 8.51 -4.43 -4.34
CA TYR A 70 7.10 -4.57 -3.96
C TYR A 70 6.89 -4.25 -2.48
N GLY A 71 5.64 -3.96 -2.12
CA GLY A 71 5.25 -3.69 -0.73
C GLY A 71 3.73 -3.60 -0.55
N GLN A 72 3.31 -3.58 0.70
CA GLN A 72 1.94 -3.29 1.15
C GLN A 72 1.85 -1.87 1.74
N CYS A 73 0.69 -1.49 2.30
CA CYS A 73 0.45 -0.16 2.87
C CYS A 73 1.62 0.35 3.73
N ASN A 74 2.04 -0.45 4.72
CA ASN A 74 3.05 -0.10 5.70
C ASN A 74 4.44 0.12 5.07
N THR A 75 4.91 -0.82 4.27
CA THR A 75 6.26 -0.77 3.69
C THR A 75 6.37 0.19 2.50
N LYS A 76 5.35 0.24 1.62
CA LYS A 76 5.28 1.28 0.57
C LYS A 76 5.19 2.68 1.19
N GLY A 77 4.43 2.84 2.30
CA GLY A 77 4.39 4.08 3.06
C GLY A 77 5.76 4.49 3.61
N THR A 78 6.51 3.55 4.16
CA THR A 78 7.90 3.79 4.60
C THR A 78 8.80 4.28 3.46
N LEU A 79 8.72 3.64 2.29
CA LEU A 79 9.48 4.07 1.12
C LEU A 79 9.04 5.46 0.63
N LEU A 80 7.73 5.71 0.57
CA LEU A 80 7.18 7.02 0.19
C LEU A 80 7.70 8.14 1.10
N MET A 81 7.63 7.92 2.43
CA MET A 81 8.13 8.90 3.40
C MET A 81 9.65 9.13 3.26
N ALA A 82 10.45 8.09 3.05
CA ALA A 82 11.88 8.21 2.87
C ALA A 82 12.23 9.05 1.63
N LEU A 83 11.54 8.82 0.50
CA LEU A 83 11.74 9.59 -0.73
C LEU A 83 11.31 11.06 -0.57
N LEU A 84 10.15 11.31 0.07
CA LEU A 84 9.67 12.66 0.34
C LEU A 84 10.66 13.43 1.23
N ARG A 85 11.10 12.82 2.34
CA ARG A 85 12.07 13.45 3.28
C ARG A 85 13.44 13.66 2.67
N GLY A 86 13.91 12.70 1.87
CA GLY A 86 15.17 12.82 1.12
C GLY A 86 15.20 14.01 0.17
N LEU A 87 14.02 14.54 -0.20
CA LEU A 87 13.83 15.71 -1.05
C LEU A 87 13.30 16.93 -0.29
N GLY A 88 13.38 16.91 1.06
CA GLY A 88 13.00 18.04 1.90
C GLY A 88 11.49 18.29 1.98
N ILE A 89 10.66 17.28 1.77
CA ILE A 89 9.20 17.38 1.88
C ILE A 89 8.76 16.80 3.21
N PRO A 90 8.22 17.62 4.15
CA PRO A 90 7.76 17.14 5.44
C PRO A 90 6.59 16.15 5.28
N CYS A 91 6.69 15.04 6.00
CA CYS A 91 5.65 14.01 6.00
C CYS A 91 5.65 13.25 7.32
N ARG A 92 4.47 12.69 7.68
CA ARG A 92 4.28 11.89 8.89
C ARG A 92 3.43 10.66 8.58
N LEU A 93 3.44 9.69 9.48
CA LEU A 93 2.64 8.49 9.37
C LEU A 93 1.35 8.65 10.16
N HIS A 94 0.23 8.18 9.62
CA HIS A 94 -1.02 8.01 10.37
C HIS A 94 -1.31 6.51 10.50
N GLY A 95 -1.49 6.03 11.73
CA GLY A 95 -1.63 4.61 12.05
C GLY A 95 -3.06 4.20 12.35
N PHE A 96 -3.44 2.99 11.90
CA PHE A 96 -4.79 2.44 12.03
C PHE A 96 -4.77 0.93 12.26
N THR A 97 -5.96 0.38 12.54
CA THR A 97 -6.28 -1.00 12.16
C THR A 97 -7.37 -1.03 11.09
N ILE A 98 -7.29 -2.02 10.21
CA ILE A 98 -8.31 -2.32 9.20
C ILE A 98 -8.89 -3.71 9.39
N HIS A 99 -10.13 -3.90 8.92
CA HIS A 99 -10.80 -5.19 8.96
C HIS A 99 -10.14 -6.19 8.02
N LYS A 100 -9.92 -7.43 8.49
CA LYS A 100 -9.29 -8.49 7.70
C LYS A 100 -10.03 -8.83 6.40
N ALA A 101 -11.30 -8.44 6.24
CA ALA A 101 -12.06 -8.66 5.01
C ALA A 101 -11.36 -8.08 3.78
N LEU A 102 -10.63 -6.95 3.92
CA LEU A 102 -9.83 -6.39 2.83
C LEU A 102 -8.80 -7.37 2.27
N GLN A 103 -8.33 -8.31 3.08
CA GLN A 103 -7.34 -9.32 2.71
C GLN A 103 -7.94 -10.55 1.99
N ARG A 104 -9.28 -10.69 1.95
CA ARG A 104 -9.91 -11.82 1.23
C ARG A 104 -9.55 -11.77 -0.24
N GLY A 105 -9.35 -12.94 -0.83
CA GLY A 105 -8.87 -13.06 -2.20
C GLY A 105 -7.34 -12.97 -2.33
N VAL A 106 -6.65 -12.26 -1.44
CA VAL A 106 -5.19 -12.26 -1.37
C VAL A 106 -4.69 -13.31 -0.39
N VAL A 107 -5.20 -13.31 0.85
CA VAL A 107 -4.94 -14.39 1.80
C VAL A 107 -5.66 -15.66 1.31
N PRO A 108 -4.99 -16.82 1.27
CA PRO A 108 -5.65 -18.07 0.92
C PRO A 108 -6.79 -18.40 1.88
N GLU A 109 -7.96 -18.78 1.35
CA GLU A 109 -9.17 -19.05 2.15
C GLU A 109 -8.95 -20.10 3.25
N LEU A 110 -8.06 -21.07 3.02
CA LEU A 110 -7.70 -22.11 4.01
C LEU A 110 -7.09 -21.50 5.30
N VAL A 111 -6.32 -20.43 5.17
CA VAL A 111 -5.63 -19.79 6.30
C VAL A 111 -6.33 -18.48 6.75
N TYR A 112 -7.28 -18.00 5.98
CA TYR A 112 -8.02 -16.78 6.30
C TYR A 112 -8.73 -16.82 7.69
N PRO A 113 -9.32 -17.94 8.16
CA PRO A 113 -9.88 -18.03 9.51
C PRO A 113 -8.85 -17.79 10.61
N LEU A 114 -7.57 -18.11 10.36
CA LEU A 114 -6.46 -17.94 11.31
C LEU A 114 -5.88 -16.52 11.31
N ALA A 115 -6.25 -15.69 10.32
CA ALA A 115 -5.83 -14.31 10.26
C ALA A 115 -6.49 -13.49 11.38
N PRO A 116 -5.76 -12.54 12.01
CA PRO A 116 -6.33 -11.67 13.03
C PRO A 116 -7.52 -10.89 12.46
N ALA A 117 -8.50 -10.56 13.31
CA ALA A 117 -9.68 -9.80 12.90
C ALA A 117 -9.31 -8.39 12.41
N GLU A 118 -8.28 -7.83 13.02
CA GLU A 118 -7.75 -6.50 12.73
C GLU A 118 -6.29 -6.59 12.30
N ILE A 119 -5.93 -5.79 11.32
CA ILE A 119 -4.59 -5.76 10.71
C ILE A 119 -4.05 -4.35 10.82
N LEU A 120 -2.78 -4.21 11.23
CA LEU A 120 -2.11 -2.92 11.27
C LEU A 120 -2.06 -2.32 9.86
N HIS A 121 -2.44 -1.06 9.78
CA HIS A 121 -2.50 -0.28 8.56
C HIS A 121 -1.99 1.13 8.80
N SER A 122 -1.45 1.74 7.77
CA SER A 122 -1.04 3.14 7.81
C SER A 122 -1.16 3.80 6.46
N TRP A 123 -1.31 5.12 6.48
CA TRP A 123 -1.05 5.97 5.33
C TRP A 123 -0.01 7.04 5.66
N VAL A 124 0.42 7.76 4.63
CA VAL A 124 1.34 8.88 4.75
C VAL A 124 0.55 10.18 4.70
N GLU A 125 0.83 11.10 5.61
CA GLU A 125 0.39 12.48 5.48
C GLU A 125 1.56 13.33 5.00
N VAL A 126 1.32 14.14 3.97
CA VAL A 126 2.31 15.07 3.42
C VAL A 126 1.85 16.50 3.66
N GLU A 127 2.78 17.36 4.07
CA GLU A 127 2.51 18.77 4.23
C GLU A 127 2.49 19.47 2.87
N THR A 128 1.43 20.24 2.62
CA THR A 128 1.27 21.10 1.45
C THR A 128 1.03 22.54 1.90
N ASP A 129 0.98 23.48 0.96
CA ASP A 129 0.67 24.88 1.26
C ASP A 129 -0.76 25.06 1.82
N GLU A 130 -1.65 24.07 1.57
CA GLU A 130 -3.03 24.05 2.04
C GLU A 130 -3.20 23.24 3.36
N GLY A 131 -2.11 22.67 3.89
CA GLY A 131 -2.09 21.84 5.10
C GLY A 131 -1.74 20.38 4.84
N TRP A 132 -2.05 19.53 5.79
CA TRP A 132 -1.76 18.09 5.71
C TRP A 132 -2.81 17.36 4.86
N ILE A 133 -2.35 16.57 3.90
CA ILE A 133 -3.20 15.71 3.06
C ILE A 133 -2.79 14.25 3.18
N ASN A 134 -3.76 13.34 3.01
CA ASN A 134 -3.59 11.91 3.21
C ASN A 134 -3.23 11.22 1.89
N LEU A 135 -2.19 10.43 1.89
CA LEU A 135 -1.78 9.60 0.77
C LEU A 135 -1.92 8.12 1.15
N GLU A 136 -2.93 7.45 0.61
CA GLU A 136 -3.18 6.02 0.77
C GLU A 136 -3.31 5.31 -0.58
N GLY A 137 -3.78 6.00 -1.61
CA GLY A 137 -4.03 5.43 -2.93
C GLY A 137 -2.81 4.81 -3.61
N PHE A 138 -1.59 4.99 -3.07
CA PHE A 138 -0.35 4.38 -3.57
C PHE A 138 -0.26 2.87 -3.34
N ILE A 139 -1.14 2.27 -2.53
CA ILE A 139 -1.04 0.88 -2.09
C ILE A 139 -1.17 -0.08 -3.27
N LEU A 140 -2.22 0.08 -4.06
CA LEU A 140 -2.47 -0.76 -5.23
C LEU A 140 -1.90 -0.12 -6.50
N ASP A 141 -1.03 -0.86 -7.18
CA ASP A 141 -0.55 -0.43 -8.49
C ASP A 141 -1.66 -0.44 -9.56
N ALA A 142 -1.48 0.37 -10.60
CA ALA A 142 -2.48 0.56 -11.64
C ALA A 142 -2.93 -0.74 -12.30
N HIS A 143 -2.00 -1.67 -12.60
CA HIS A 143 -2.33 -2.95 -13.22
C HIS A 143 -3.20 -3.82 -12.32
N PHE A 144 -2.86 -3.87 -11.02
CA PHE A 144 -3.65 -4.62 -10.07
C PHE A 144 -5.05 -4.04 -9.93
N LEU A 145 -5.17 -2.73 -9.78
CA LEU A 145 -6.45 -2.03 -9.66
C LEU A 145 -7.31 -2.17 -10.92
N GLN A 146 -6.73 -2.02 -12.12
CA GLN A 146 -7.43 -2.21 -13.39
C GLN A 146 -8.00 -3.62 -13.53
N THR A 147 -7.28 -4.64 -13.05
CA THR A 147 -7.80 -6.00 -13.02
C THR A 147 -9.05 -6.10 -12.14
N LEU A 148 -9.03 -5.52 -10.94
CA LEU A 148 -10.20 -5.49 -10.07
C LEU A 148 -11.38 -4.75 -10.73
N GLN A 149 -11.13 -3.59 -11.31
CA GLN A 149 -12.15 -2.79 -12.01
C GLN A 149 -12.80 -3.55 -13.16
N LYS A 150 -12.00 -4.29 -13.93
CA LYS A 150 -12.48 -5.13 -15.03
C LYS A 150 -13.35 -6.29 -14.53
N GLU A 151 -12.85 -7.01 -13.52
CA GLU A 151 -13.51 -8.22 -12.99
C GLU A 151 -14.76 -7.92 -12.16
N PHE A 152 -14.87 -6.72 -11.60
CA PHE A 152 -15.98 -6.24 -10.78
C PHE A 152 -16.64 -5.00 -11.38
N SER A 153 -16.73 -4.93 -12.73
CA SER A 153 -17.23 -3.77 -13.47
C SER A 153 -18.64 -3.32 -13.06
N ASP A 154 -19.48 -4.26 -12.63
CA ASP A 154 -20.87 -4.02 -12.24
C ASP A 154 -21.01 -3.76 -10.72
N THR A 155 -19.87 -3.63 -10.01
CA THR A 155 -19.85 -3.43 -8.57
C THR A 155 -19.45 -1.99 -8.25
N GLU A 156 -20.29 -1.27 -7.52
CA GLU A 156 -19.97 0.10 -7.10
C GLU A 156 -18.90 0.11 -6.02
N SER A 157 -19.05 -0.71 -4.98
CA SER A 157 -18.11 -0.81 -3.86
C SER A 157 -17.39 -2.15 -3.83
N LEU A 158 -16.16 -2.18 -3.32
CA LEU A 158 -15.41 -3.42 -3.13
C LEU A 158 -14.73 -3.43 -1.76
N CYS A 159 -14.92 -4.56 -1.03
CA CYS A 159 -14.15 -4.88 0.17
C CYS A 159 -13.52 -6.27 -0.01
N GLY A 160 -12.26 -6.29 -0.40
CA GLY A 160 -11.51 -7.53 -0.69
C GLY A 160 -10.38 -7.29 -1.70
N TYR A 161 -9.55 -8.29 -1.90
CA TYR A 161 -8.38 -8.23 -2.79
C TYR A 161 -7.44 -7.04 -2.52
N GLY A 162 -7.37 -6.59 -1.25
CA GLY A 162 -6.57 -5.44 -0.86
C GLY A 162 -7.24 -4.09 -1.12
N ALA A 163 -8.47 -4.04 -1.60
CA ALA A 163 -9.25 -2.83 -1.79
C ALA A 163 -10.35 -2.69 -0.73
N GLY A 164 -10.64 -1.45 -0.34
CA GLY A 164 -11.75 -1.05 0.53
C GLY A 164 -12.25 0.31 0.08
N THR A 165 -13.13 0.34 -0.94
CA THR A 165 -13.61 1.56 -1.59
C THR A 165 -15.11 1.51 -1.86
N ASP A 166 -15.78 2.64 -1.75
CA ASP A 166 -17.19 2.81 -2.10
C ASP A 166 -17.40 3.11 -3.60
N CYS A 167 -16.31 3.43 -4.32
CA CYS A 167 -16.35 3.70 -5.75
C CYS A 167 -15.18 2.99 -6.45
N LEU A 168 -15.41 1.74 -6.86
CA LEU A 168 -14.36 0.93 -7.50
C LEU A 168 -14.03 1.43 -8.92
N SER A 169 -15.02 1.94 -9.65
CA SER A 169 -14.82 2.41 -11.03
C SER A 169 -13.89 3.63 -11.13
N ALA A 170 -13.92 4.50 -10.12
CA ALA A 170 -13.13 5.73 -10.06
C ALA A 170 -12.67 6.05 -8.63
N PRO A 171 -11.86 5.17 -7.98
CA PRO A 171 -11.40 5.45 -6.63
C PRO A 171 -10.41 6.64 -6.65
N PRO A 172 -10.39 7.47 -5.60
CA PRO A 172 -9.53 8.66 -5.55
C PRO A 172 -8.07 8.25 -5.28
N VAL A 173 -7.42 7.61 -6.27
CA VAL A 173 -6.06 7.07 -6.15
C VAL A 173 -5.02 7.85 -6.97
N SER A 174 -5.45 8.79 -7.81
CA SER A 174 -4.54 9.57 -8.63
C SER A 174 -4.15 10.86 -7.92
N TRP A 175 -2.86 11.24 -8.01
CA TRP A 175 -2.39 12.50 -7.47
C TRP A 175 -3.05 13.67 -8.21
N SER A 176 -3.68 14.55 -7.45
CA SER A 176 -4.31 15.78 -7.93
C SER A 176 -4.09 16.97 -6.98
N GLY A 177 -3.15 16.83 -6.03
CA GLY A 177 -2.93 17.81 -4.95
C GLY A 177 -3.80 17.57 -3.72
N GLY A 178 -4.77 16.67 -3.79
CA GLY A 178 -5.66 16.30 -2.68
C GLY A 178 -5.37 14.92 -2.10
N SER A 179 -6.16 14.56 -1.08
CA SER A 179 -6.06 13.24 -0.42
C SER A 179 -6.46 12.10 -1.35
N THR A 180 -5.74 10.98 -1.22
CA THR A 180 -5.97 9.75 -2.00
C THR A 180 -6.31 8.57 -1.10
N TYR A 181 -7.21 7.67 -1.54
CA TYR A 181 -7.69 6.54 -0.74
C TYR A 181 -7.98 5.30 -1.58
N ILE A 182 -7.73 4.11 -1.01
CA ILE A 182 -8.11 2.81 -1.61
C ILE A 182 -8.53 1.76 -0.58
N GLN A 183 -8.25 1.96 0.71
CA GLN A 183 -8.61 1.05 1.82
C GLN A 183 -9.39 1.73 2.95
N LYS A 184 -9.76 3.00 2.78
CA LYS A 184 -10.37 3.85 3.81
C LYS A 184 -11.63 3.25 4.45
N THR A 185 -12.46 2.55 3.67
CA THR A 185 -13.72 1.96 4.19
C THR A 185 -13.51 0.79 5.15
N GLY A 186 -12.27 0.28 5.24
CA GLY A 186 -11.94 -0.82 6.14
C GLY A 186 -11.39 -0.42 7.49
N ILE A 187 -11.25 0.88 7.81
CA ILE A 187 -10.68 1.37 9.05
C ILE A 187 -11.59 1.03 10.23
N ILE A 188 -10.99 0.49 11.32
CA ILE A 188 -11.68 0.15 12.57
C ILE A 188 -11.24 1.09 13.69
N ASN A 189 -9.93 1.13 13.96
CA ASN A 189 -9.37 1.97 15.02
C ASN A 189 -8.38 2.96 14.43
N ASP A 190 -8.46 4.20 14.92
CA ASP A 190 -7.53 5.28 14.60
C ASP A 190 -6.57 5.48 15.77
N PHE A 191 -5.27 5.38 15.51
CA PHE A 191 -4.21 5.57 16.51
C PHE A 191 -3.57 6.96 16.46
N GLY A 192 -4.02 7.80 15.51
CA GLY A 192 -3.47 9.13 15.27
C GLY A 192 -2.14 9.12 14.51
N THR A 193 -1.47 10.25 14.56
CA THR A 193 -0.24 10.50 13.79
C THR A 193 1.02 10.18 14.59
N PHE A 194 2.07 9.78 13.86
CA PHE A 194 3.41 9.47 14.36
C PHE A 194 4.43 10.19 13.50
N ASP A 195 5.47 10.73 14.11
CA ASP A 195 6.51 11.43 13.35
C ASP A 195 7.20 10.48 12.36
N ALA A 196 7.41 9.23 12.73
CA ALA A 196 8.04 8.23 11.88
C ALA A 196 7.39 6.84 12.00
N PRO A 197 7.56 5.95 10.99
CA PRO A 197 7.17 4.56 11.09
C PRO A 197 7.84 3.82 12.25
N ASP A 198 9.06 4.21 12.60
CA ASP A 198 9.81 3.67 13.74
C ASP A 198 9.01 3.80 15.04
N ASP A 199 8.42 4.97 15.30
CA ASP A 199 7.62 5.25 16.51
C ASP A 199 6.34 4.41 16.54
N PHE A 200 5.68 4.29 15.39
CA PHE A 200 4.48 3.47 15.24
C PHE A 200 4.75 1.99 15.52
N TYR A 201 5.79 1.41 14.90
CA TYR A 201 6.11 -0.01 15.07
C TYR A 201 6.80 -0.33 16.40
N LEU A 202 7.33 0.68 17.12
CA LEU A 202 7.76 0.50 18.50
C LEU A 202 6.57 0.24 19.43
N LYS A 203 5.46 0.95 19.18
CA LYS A 203 4.25 0.91 20.00
C LYS A 203 3.29 -0.20 19.59
N TYR A 204 3.16 -0.45 18.28
CA TYR A 204 2.21 -1.40 17.71
C TYR A 204 2.95 -2.44 16.86
N ARG A 205 2.90 -3.68 17.29
CA ARG A 205 3.47 -4.82 16.56
C ARG A 205 2.43 -5.91 16.39
N GLN A 206 2.25 -6.37 15.16
CA GLN A 206 1.57 -7.63 14.91
C GLN A 206 2.58 -8.77 15.10
N SER A 207 2.60 -9.38 16.30
CA SER A 207 3.38 -10.58 16.57
C SER A 207 2.43 -11.76 16.76
N PHE A 208 2.62 -12.81 15.99
CA PHE A 208 1.82 -14.04 16.08
C PHE A 208 2.53 -15.13 16.89
N GLY A 209 3.69 -14.82 17.46
CA GLY A 209 4.60 -15.76 18.07
C GLY A 209 5.55 -16.42 17.08
N PHE A 210 6.71 -16.85 17.56
CA PHE A 210 7.88 -17.26 16.77
C PHE A 210 7.55 -18.27 15.63
N ALA A 211 6.77 -19.29 15.92
CA ALA A 211 6.45 -20.33 14.93
C ALA A 211 5.54 -19.79 13.79
N ARG A 212 4.56 -18.94 14.12
CA ARG A 212 3.66 -18.33 13.13
C ARG A 212 4.39 -17.27 12.30
N ASP A 213 5.27 -16.49 12.90
CA ASP A 213 6.10 -15.50 12.20
C ASP A 213 7.04 -16.20 11.21
N LEU A 214 7.62 -17.34 11.57
CA LEU A 214 8.44 -18.15 10.67
C LEU A 214 7.61 -18.70 9.50
N LEU A 215 6.42 -19.24 9.80
CA LEU A 215 5.48 -19.74 8.78
C LEU A 215 5.05 -18.62 7.83
N TYR A 216 4.73 -17.43 8.36
CA TYR A 216 4.41 -16.28 7.54
C TYR A 216 5.55 -15.93 6.59
N ARG A 217 6.76 -15.74 7.12
CA ARG A 217 7.94 -15.30 6.35
C ARG A 217 8.31 -16.25 5.22
N HIS A 218 8.21 -17.56 5.44
CA HIS A 218 8.72 -18.57 4.51
C HIS A 218 7.66 -19.22 3.63
N VAL A 219 6.41 -19.27 4.06
CA VAL A 219 5.33 -19.99 3.36
C VAL A 219 4.19 -19.05 2.97
N LEU A 220 3.48 -18.47 3.95
CA LEU A 220 2.24 -17.74 3.67
C LEU A 220 2.48 -16.50 2.80
N ARG A 221 3.53 -15.74 3.11
CA ARG A 221 3.91 -14.58 2.31
C ARG A 221 4.18 -14.94 0.84
N GLN A 222 4.90 -16.04 0.59
CA GLN A 222 5.18 -16.47 -0.78
C GLN A 222 3.91 -16.88 -1.51
N TRP A 223 2.99 -17.55 -0.81
CA TRP A 223 1.70 -17.92 -1.37
C TRP A 223 0.85 -16.67 -1.66
N MET A 224 0.77 -15.72 -0.72
CA MET A 224 0.07 -14.44 -0.93
C MET A 224 0.66 -13.67 -2.11
N ASN A 225 1.98 -13.57 -2.23
CA ASN A 225 2.64 -12.93 -3.35
C ASN A 225 2.40 -13.64 -4.68
N ALA A 226 2.31 -14.96 -4.69
CA ALA A 226 1.93 -15.71 -5.88
C ALA A 226 0.49 -15.38 -6.32
N ARG A 227 -0.45 -15.26 -5.35
CA ARG A 227 -1.84 -14.83 -5.63
C ARG A 227 -1.91 -13.41 -6.15
N VAL A 228 -1.20 -12.47 -5.53
CA VAL A 228 -1.12 -11.06 -6.00
C VAL A 228 -0.62 -11.01 -7.44
N ARG A 229 0.43 -11.78 -7.77
CA ARG A 229 0.92 -11.87 -9.17
C ARG A 229 -0.11 -12.50 -10.11
N ALA A 230 -0.88 -13.49 -9.66
CA ALA A 230 -1.94 -14.11 -10.46
C ALA A 230 -3.08 -13.10 -10.72
N ILE A 231 -3.53 -12.39 -9.69
CA ILE A 231 -4.56 -11.33 -9.80
C ILE A 231 -4.13 -10.28 -10.82
N ARG A 232 -2.89 -9.77 -10.74
CA ARG A 232 -2.36 -8.78 -11.71
C ARG A 232 -2.38 -9.29 -13.16
N ARG A 233 -2.34 -10.61 -13.38
CA ARG A 233 -2.45 -11.24 -14.71
C ARG A 233 -3.90 -11.60 -15.09
N GLY A 234 -4.91 -11.15 -14.33
CA GLY A 234 -6.30 -11.43 -14.61
C GLY A 234 -6.83 -12.75 -14.03
N VAL A 235 -6.05 -13.45 -13.19
CA VAL A 235 -6.48 -14.70 -12.56
C VAL A 235 -6.89 -14.45 -11.12
N LEU A 236 -8.19 -14.17 -10.90
CA LEU A 236 -8.70 -13.91 -9.55
C LEU A 236 -9.13 -15.20 -8.84
N PRO A 237 -8.65 -15.43 -7.62
CA PRO A 237 -9.16 -16.48 -6.76
C PRO A 237 -10.66 -16.25 -6.46
N ARG A 238 -11.45 -17.32 -6.43
CA ARG A 238 -12.84 -17.22 -5.98
C ARG A 238 -12.88 -16.97 -4.48
N VAL A 239 -13.69 -15.99 -4.07
CA VAL A 239 -13.95 -15.67 -2.65
C VAL A 239 -15.43 -15.91 -2.37
N PRO A 240 -15.79 -16.83 -1.44
CA PRO A 240 -17.18 -17.03 -1.07
C PRO A 240 -17.82 -15.72 -0.57
N GLY A 241 -18.98 -15.36 -1.13
CA GLY A 241 -19.72 -14.15 -0.74
C GLY A 241 -19.26 -12.84 -1.39
N LEU A 242 -18.21 -12.86 -2.22
CA LEU A 242 -17.92 -11.77 -3.16
C LEU A 242 -18.46 -12.18 -4.53
N SER A 243 -19.63 -11.65 -4.89
CA SER A 243 -20.25 -11.96 -6.18
C SER A 243 -19.44 -11.37 -7.31
N ARG A 244 -19.04 -12.20 -8.28
CA ARG A 244 -18.60 -11.73 -9.59
C ARG A 244 -19.83 -11.55 -10.46
N PRO A 245 -19.90 -10.50 -11.30
CA PRO A 245 -20.87 -10.49 -12.39
C PRO A 245 -20.69 -11.75 -13.24
N ASN A 246 -21.80 -12.38 -13.63
CA ASN A 246 -21.77 -13.57 -14.48
C ASN A 246 -21.28 -13.18 -15.88
N HIS A 247 -20.07 -13.57 -16.25
CA HIS A 247 -19.60 -13.54 -17.64
C HIS A 247 -20.25 -14.65 -18.51
N SER A 248 -21.55 -14.89 -18.37
CA SER A 248 -22.26 -15.98 -19.04
C SER A 248 -22.87 -15.59 -20.40
N HIS A 249 -22.30 -14.61 -21.13
CA HIS A 249 -22.86 -14.21 -22.43
C HIS A 249 -21.89 -14.11 -23.62
N GLU A 250 -20.64 -14.60 -23.54
CA GLU A 250 -19.75 -14.54 -24.71
C GLU A 250 -19.42 -15.88 -25.40
N GLU A 251 -19.86 -17.02 -24.88
CA GLU A 251 -19.55 -18.32 -25.53
C GLU A 251 -20.60 -18.83 -26.52
N THR A 252 -21.77 -18.16 -26.66
CA THR A 252 -22.85 -18.68 -27.52
C THR A 252 -22.86 -18.12 -28.95
N ASN A 253 -21.95 -17.25 -29.34
CA ASN A 253 -21.93 -16.63 -30.68
C ASN A 253 -20.73 -17.02 -31.55
N ARG A 254 -20.04 -18.14 -31.27
CA ARG A 254 -19.00 -18.70 -32.13
C ARG A 254 -19.34 -20.06 -32.77
N ALA A 255 -20.62 -20.47 -32.71
CA ALA A 255 -21.12 -21.68 -33.35
C ALA A 255 -22.42 -21.37 -34.06
N ALA A 256 -22.37 -20.54 -35.11
CA ALA A 256 -23.37 -20.44 -36.17
C ALA A 256 -22.71 -19.96 -37.45
#